data_f580f50c6399d75296a588709a373600
#
_entry.id   f580f50c6399d75296a588709a373600
#
_cell.length_a   1.000
_cell.length_b   1.000
_cell.length_c   1.000
_cell.angle_alpha   90.00
_cell.angle_beta   90.00
_cell.angle_gamma   90.00
#
_symmetry.space_group_name_H-M   'P 1'
#
loop_
_entity.id
_entity.type
_entity.pdbx_description
1 polymer ?
#
loop_
_entity_poly.entity_id
_entity_poly.type
_entity_poly.pdbx_seq_one_letter_code
_entity_poly.pdbx_strand_id
1 'polypeptide(L)'
;MTHLESDRLKGISLAKRASMYYEIIIKTLVFITLIATAISFFGVFTSYLNLNYAARRVVREIEISGRVSSETTALFNELKDNMNMGDSPSMSVSATYFSAAERKIQLRDTFTVTLRSNYRINVFTPLDRSSVGFNIPLSVSLTGMSERYWK
;
A
#
# COMPACT_ATOMS: atom_id res chain seq x y z
N MET A 1 -61.14 -33.79 -0.10
CA MET A 1 -59.74 -34.13 0.11
C MET A 1 -58.74 -33.29 -0.69
N THR A 2 -59.22 -32.31 -1.45
CA THR A 2 -58.42 -31.56 -2.46
C THR A 2 -57.94 -30.15 -2.03
N HIS A 3 -58.55 -29.53 -1.01
CA HIS A 3 -58.19 -28.13 -0.62
C HIS A 3 -56.93 -28.08 0.25
N LEU A 4 -56.74 -29.00 1.17
CA LEU A 4 -55.58 -29.08 2.07
C LEU A 4 -54.27 -29.44 1.34
N GLU A 5 -54.39 -30.22 0.26
CA GLU A 5 -53.20 -30.62 -0.54
C GLU A 5 -52.71 -29.47 -1.44
N SER A 6 -53.64 -28.65 -1.97
CA SER A 6 -53.33 -27.45 -2.75
C SER A 6 -52.60 -26.40 -1.90
N ASP A 7 -52.98 -26.19 -0.65
CA ASP A 7 -52.36 -25.22 0.26
C ASP A 7 -50.97 -25.68 0.75
N ARG A 8 -50.78 -26.98 0.93
CA ARG A 8 -49.45 -27.54 1.20
C ARG A 8 -48.48 -27.36 0.03
N LEU A 9 -48.91 -27.60 -1.18
CA LEU A 9 -48.08 -27.43 -2.40
C LEU A 9 -47.71 -25.96 -2.63
N LYS A 10 -48.62 -25.02 -2.36
CA LYS A 10 -48.36 -23.59 -2.41
C LYS A 10 -47.32 -23.15 -1.34
N GLY A 11 -47.45 -23.67 -0.12
CA GLY A 11 -46.47 -23.39 0.95
C GLY A 11 -45.06 -23.87 0.62
N ILE A 12 -44.91 -25.05 0.05
CA ILE A 12 -43.61 -25.62 -0.37
C ILE A 12 -43.02 -24.81 -1.52
N SER A 13 -43.83 -24.35 -2.47
CA SER A 13 -43.35 -23.53 -3.60
C SER A 13 -42.86 -22.13 -3.15
N LEU A 14 -43.54 -21.51 -2.18
CA LEU A 14 -43.14 -20.24 -1.59
C LEU A 14 -41.87 -20.38 -0.78
N ALA A 15 -41.71 -21.42 0.03
CA ALA A 15 -40.49 -21.69 0.79
C ALA A 15 -39.26 -21.91 -0.13
N LYS A 16 -39.47 -22.65 -1.23
CA LYS A 16 -38.42 -22.89 -2.23
C LYS A 16 -37.99 -21.61 -2.95
N ARG A 17 -38.95 -20.74 -3.27
CA ARG A 17 -38.65 -19.40 -3.84
C ARG A 17 -37.91 -18.53 -2.85
N ALA A 18 -38.35 -18.49 -1.59
CA ALA A 18 -37.67 -17.71 -0.55
C ALA A 18 -36.23 -18.19 -0.36
N SER A 19 -35.95 -19.49 -0.30
CA SER A 19 -34.60 -20.02 -0.18
C SER A 19 -33.69 -19.65 -1.37
N MET A 20 -34.25 -19.61 -2.58
CA MET A 20 -33.53 -19.18 -3.79
C MET A 20 -33.11 -17.69 -3.72
N TYR A 21 -34.00 -16.84 -3.23
CA TYR A 21 -33.66 -15.41 -3.04
C TYR A 21 -32.55 -15.22 -2.02
N TYR A 22 -32.59 -15.93 -0.87
CA TYR A 22 -31.53 -15.90 0.12
C TYR A 22 -30.19 -16.36 -0.45
N GLU A 23 -30.17 -17.41 -1.24
CA GLU A 23 -28.98 -17.93 -1.89
C GLU A 23 -28.37 -16.91 -2.86
N ILE A 24 -29.20 -16.24 -3.67
CA ILE A 24 -28.76 -15.19 -4.60
C ILE A 24 -28.17 -14.00 -3.82
N ILE A 25 -28.84 -13.53 -2.76
CA ILE A 25 -28.37 -12.42 -1.95
C ILE A 25 -27.03 -12.75 -1.32
N ILE A 26 -26.85 -13.93 -0.73
CA ILE A 26 -25.59 -14.35 -0.12
C ILE A 26 -24.48 -14.44 -1.17
N LYS A 27 -24.73 -15.06 -2.31
CA LYS A 27 -23.76 -15.17 -3.41
C LYS A 27 -23.33 -13.78 -3.92
N THR A 28 -24.30 -12.87 -4.09
CA THR A 28 -24.02 -11.49 -4.52
C THR A 28 -23.19 -10.75 -3.49
N LEU A 29 -23.49 -10.87 -2.20
CA LEU A 29 -22.75 -10.24 -1.13
C LEU A 29 -21.30 -10.75 -1.06
N VAL A 30 -21.11 -12.07 -1.17
CA VAL A 30 -19.76 -12.67 -1.22
C VAL A 30 -18.99 -12.16 -2.43
N PHE A 31 -19.62 -12.09 -3.60
CA PHE A 31 -19.00 -11.60 -4.82
C PHE A 31 -18.56 -10.12 -4.72
N ILE A 32 -19.44 -9.27 -4.19
CA ILE A 32 -19.12 -7.86 -3.95
C ILE A 32 -17.95 -7.73 -2.97
N THR A 33 -17.94 -8.51 -1.89
CA THR A 33 -16.85 -8.52 -0.90
C THR A 33 -15.52 -8.94 -1.52
N LEU A 34 -15.52 -9.94 -2.39
CA LEU A 34 -14.31 -10.37 -3.11
C LEU A 34 -13.77 -9.27 -4.02
N ILE A 35 -14.65 -8.58 -4.77
CA ILE A 35 -14.24 -7.46 -5.63
C ILE A 35 -13.67 -6.31 -4.78
N ALA A 36 -14.35 -5.91 -3.71
CA ALA A 36 -13.87 -4.85 -2.82
C ALA A 36 -12.50 -5.17 -2.22
N THR A 37 -12.29 -6.43 -1.83
CA THR A 37 -11.00 -6.92 -1.34
C THR A 37 -9.92 -6.82 -2.43
N ALA A 38 -10.20 -7.27 -3.64
CA ALA A 38 -9.26 -7.19 -4.76
C ALA A 38 -8.85 -5.74 -5.08
N ILE A 39 -9.81 -4.80 -5.08
CA ILE A 39 -9.53 -3.37 -5.29
C ILE A 39 -8.62 -2.81 -4.18
N SER A 40 -8.86 -3.21 -2.93
CA SER A 40 -8.03 -2.79 -1.79
C SER A 40 -6.59 -3.27 -1.91
N PHE A 41 -6.36 -4.50 -2.33
CA PHE A 41 -5.02 -5.04 -2.60
C PHE A 41 -4.31 -4.31 -3.75
N PHE A 42 -5.05 -3.91 -4.77
CA PHE A 42 -4.49 -3.12 -5.87
C PHE A 42 -3.95 -1.77 -5.39
N GLY A 43 -4.64 -1.11 -4.44
CA GLY A 43 -4.17 0.12 -3.81
C GLY A 43 -2.84 -0.07 -3.06
N VAL A 44 -2.70 -1.14 -2.27
CA VAL A 44 -1.45 -1.51 -1.58
C VAL A 44 -0.32 -1.72 -2.58
N PHE A 45 -0.58 -2.47 -3.65
CA PHE A 45 0.41 -2.76 -4.68
C PHE A 45 0.90 -1.48 -5.39
N THR A 46 -0.02 -0.59 -5.73
CA THR A 46 0.33 0.70 -6.35
C THR A 46 1.20 1.56 -5.43
N SER A 47 0.85 1.65 -4.13
CA SER A 47 1.66 2.38 -3.16
C SER A 47 3.05 1.77 -2.97
N TYR A 48 3.17 0.45 -3.00
CA TYR A 48 4.47 -0.23 -2.98
C TYR A 48 5.32 0.07 -4.23
N LEU A 49 4.72 0.09 -5.42
CA LEU A 49 5.41 0.46 -6.66
C LEU A 49 5.90 1.90 -6.61
N ASN A 50 5.07 2.83 -6.13
CA ASN A 50 5.44 4.24 -5.97
C ASN A 50 6.59 4.40 -4.97
N LEU A 51 6.56 3.66 -3.85
CA LEU A 51 7.64 3.66 -2.86
C LEU A 51 8.95 3.12 -3.45
N ASN A 52 8.88 2.07 -4.26
CA ASN A 52 10.04 1.51 -4.96
C ASN A 52 10.62 2.49 -5.98
N TYR A 53 9.77 3.15 -6.76
CA TYR A 53 10.19 4.18 -7.69
C TYR A 53 10.88 5.35 -6.99
N ALA A 54 10.29 5.85 -5.89
CA ALA A 54 10.88 6.91 -5.09
C ALA A 54 12.24 6.50 -4.53
N ALA A 55 12.37 5.27 -4.01
CA ALA A 55 13.64 4.75 -3.50
C ALA A 55 14.73 4.73 -4.59
N ARG A 56 14.41 4.31 -5.81
CA ARG A 56 15.35 4.31 -6.95
C ARG A 56 15.79 5.72 -7.32
N ARG A 57 14.88 6.69 -7.30
CA ARG A 57 15.20 8.09 -7.60
C ARG A 57 16.13 8.69 -6.56
N VAL A 58 15.85 8.44 -5.28
CA VAL A 58 16.71 8.89 -4.16
C VAL A 58 18.08 8.22 -4.21
N VAL A 59 18.15 6.90 -4.47
CA VAL A 59 19.43 6.20 -4.63
C VAL A 59 20.25 6.84 -5.73
N ARG A 60 19.64 7.06 -6.91
CA ARG A 60 20.34 7.65 -8.06
C ARG A 60 20.86 9.07 -7.77
N GLU A 61 20.10 9.88 -7.04
CA GLU A 61 20.54 11.20 -6.59
C GLU A 61 21.79 11.11 -5.71
N ILE A 62 21.79 10.21 -4.73
CA ILE A 62 22.93 10.01 -3.84
C ILE A 62 24.14 9.45 -4.56
N GLU A 63 23.96 8.52 -5.53
CA GLU A 63 25.03 7.97 -6.37
C GLU A 63 25.80 9.09 -7.09
N ILE A 64 25.05 10.00 -7.74
CA ILE A 64 25.63 11.09 -8.54
C ILE A 64 26.22 12.17 -7.64
N SER A 65 25.49 12.59 -6.59
CA SER A 65 25.94 13.67 -5.70
C SER A 65 27.04 13.22 -4.75
N GLY A 66 27.13 11.93 -4.43
CA GLY A 66 28.07 11.35 -3.46
C GLY A 66 27.84 11.81 -2.03
N ARG A 67 26.67 12.35 -1.71
CA ARG A 67 26.33 12.85 -0.37
C ARG A 67 24.82 12.79 -0.12
N VAL A 68 24.45 12.74 1.15
CA VAL A 68 23.07 12.90 1.58
C VAL A 68 22.83 14.34 1.97
N SER A 69 22.31 15.14 1.04
CA SER A 69 22.14 16.59 1.18
C SER A 69 20.69 17.01 1.42
N SER A 70 20.47 18.31 1.60
CA SER A 70 19.13 18.91 1.60
C SER A 70 18.40 18.70 0.27
N GLU A 71 19.13 18.63 -0.86
CA GLU A 71 18.56 18.32 -2.18
C GLU A 71 17.95 16.92 -2.22
N THR A 72 18.62 15.91 -1.63
CA THR A 72 18.10 14.56 -1.48
C THR A 72 16.80 14.55 -0.67
N THR A 73 16.75 15.35 0.40
CA THR A 73 15.54 15.47 1.23
C THR A 73 14.42 16.22 0.51
N ALA A 74 14.76 17.26 -0.25
CA ALA A 74 13.80 18.01 -1.06
C ALA A 74 13.19 17.13 -2.15
N LEU A 75 14.03 16.35 -2.86
CA LEU A 75 13.55 15.36 -3.84
C LEU A 75 12.60 14.33 -3.22
N PHE A 76 12.93 13.81 -2.04
CA PHE A 76 12.04 12.87 -1.35
C PHE A 76 10.70 13.51 -0.98
N ASN A 77 10.71 14.77 -0.50
CA ASN A 77 9.47 15.49 -0.18
C ASN A 77 8.63 15.78 -1.43
N GLU A 78 9.26 16.17 -2.54
CA GLU A 78 8.57 16.34 -3.82
C GLU A 78 7.89 15.02 -4.29
N LEU A 79 8.62 13.91 -4.21
CA LEU A 79 8.05 12.59 -4.56
C LEU A 79 6.91 12.19 -3.62
N LYS A 80 7.02 12.51 -2.32
CA LYS A 80 5.98 12.28 -1.33
C LYS A 80 4.70 13.06 -1.64
N ASP A 81 4.83 14.31 -2.08
CA ASP A 81 3.69 15.19 -2.36
C ASP A 81 3.01 14.84 -3.70
N ASN A 82 3.80 14.34 -4.67
CA ASN A 82 3.32 14.02 -6.02
C ASN A 82 2.86 12.57 -6.21
N MET A 83 3.17 11.67 -5.28
CA MET A 83 2.91 10.23 -5.43
C MET A 83 2.21 9.66 -4.20
N ASN A 84 1.22 8.80 -4.42
CA ASN A 84 0.62 8.05 -3.33
C ASN A 84 1.57 6.92 -2.90
N MET A 85 2.38 7.19 -1.87
CA MET A 85 3.30 6.22 -1.26
C MET A 85 2.73 5.61 0.04
N GLY A 86 1.45 5.83 0.35
CA GLY A 86 0.82 5.44 1.61
C GLY A 86 0.89 6.56 2.67
N ASP A 87 0.61 6.18 3.92
CA ASP A 87 0.54 7.12 5.04
C ASP A 87 1.92 7.31 5.68
N SER A 88 2.28 8.58 5.93
CA SER A 88 3.50 8.98 6.66
C SER A 88 4.79 8.34 6.10
N PRO A 89 5.09 8.49 4.79
CA PRO A 89 6.32 7.95 4.25
C PRO A 89 7.54 8.59 4.90
N SER A 90 8.53 7.76 5.22
CA SER A 90 9.78 8.15 5.87
C SER A 90 10.98 7.58 5.11
N MET A 91 12.09 8.31 5.14
CA MET A 91 13.35 7.94 4.50
C MET A 91 14.46 7.82 5.55
N SER A 92 15.24 6.76 5.45
CA SER A 92 16.48 6.58 6.19
C SER A 92 17.61 6.15 5.26
N VAL A 93 18.81 6.70 5.47
CA VAL A 93 20.01 6.35 4.70
C VAL A 93 21.07 5.84 5.66
N SER A 94 21.57 4.65 5.40
CA SER A 94 22.67 4.02 6.11
C SER A 94 23.89 3.96 5.18
N ALA A 95 25.00 4.56 5.59
CA ALA A 95 26.24 4.63 4.80
C ALA A 95 27.45 4.75 5.72
N THR A 96 28.63 4.35 5.23
CA THR A 96 29.92 4.71 5.81
C THR A 96 30.30 6.08 5.24
N TYR A 97 30.29 7.12 6.08
CA TYR A 97 30.57 8.48 5.63
C TYR A 97 32.09 8.78 5.67
N PHE A 98 32.62 9.29 4.57
CA PHE A 98 33.96 9.86 4.51
C PHE A 98 34.05 11.14 5.39
N SER A 99 33.01 11.97 5.37
CA SER A 99 32.83 13.09 6.27
C SER A 99 31.44 13.02 6.90
N ALA A 100 31.41 12.78 8.21
CA ALA A 100 30.14 12.68 8.94
C ALA A 100 29.40 14.02 8.98
N ALA A 101 30.12 15.15 9.07
CA ALA A 101 29.55 16.50 9.12
C ALA A 101 28.80 16.87 7.82
N GLU A 102 29.38 16.49 6.67
CA GLU A 102 28.82 16.78 5.36
C GLU A 102 28.07 15.59 4.74
N ARG A 103 28.02 14.43 5.45
CA ARG A 103 27.40 13.18 5.02
C ARG A 103 27.87 12.74 3.62
N LYS A 104 29.18 12.94 3.34
CA LYS A 104 29.83 12.55 2.09
C LYS A 104 30.14 11.06 2.09
N ILE A 105 29.90 10.41 0.96
CA ILE A 105 30.15 8.99 0.71
C ILE A 105 31.25 8.91 -0.35
N GLN A 106 32.35 8.18 -0.05
CA GLN A 106 33.51 8.10 -0.96
C GLN A 106 33.17 7.26 -2.19
N LEU A 107 33.91 7.47 -3.27
CA LEU A 107 33.80 6.68 -4.50
C LEU A 107 33.87 5.18 -4.21
N ARG A 108 32.95 4.41 -4.78
CA ARG A 108 32.77 2.97 -4.60
C ARG A 108 32.28 2.51 -3.23
N ASP A 109 32.11 3.41 -2.28
CA ASP A 109 31.46 3.05 -1.02
C ASP A 109 29.96 2.82 -1.26
N THR A 110 29.44 1.78 -0.62
CA THR A 110 28.02 1.41 -0.71
C THR A 110 27.21 2.12 0.36
N PHE A 111 25.98 2.41 0.03
CA PHE A 111 24.99 2.95 0.96
C PHE A 111 23.64 2.28 0.72
N THR A 112 22.79 2.27 1.74
CA THR A 112 21.45 1.70 1.66
C THR A 112 20.41 2.76 2.00
N VAL A 113 19.49 2.97 1.08
CA VAL A 113 18.30 3.82 1.29
C VAL A 113 17.14 2.92 1.65
N THR A 114 16.52 3.19 2.78
CA THR A 114 15.31 2.49 3.23
C THR A 114 14.17 3.49 3.30
N LEU A 115 13.13 3.26 2.50
CA LEU A 115 11.87 3.98 2.57
C LEU A 115 10.84 3.10 3.29
N ARG A 116 10.09 3.70 4.21
CA ARG A 116 9.02 3.05 4.95
C ARG A 116 7.75 3.89 4.89
N SER A 117 6.63 3.23 4.78
CA SER A 117 5.32 3.86 4.83
C SER A 117 4.29 2.88 5.40
N ASN A 118 3.10 3.36 5.71
CA ASN A 118 1.96 2.53 6.08
C ASN A 118 0.86 2.73 5.03
N TYR A 119 0.16 1.67 4.70
CA TYR A 119 -1.03 1.75 3.87
C TYR A 119 -2.24 1.32 4.70
N ARG A 120 -3.22 2.22 4.86
CA ARG A 120 -4.44 1.93 5.61
C ARG A 120 -5.53 1.39 4.69
N ILE A 121 -5.98 0.16 4.96
CA ILE A 121 -7.17 -0.40 4.35
C ILE A 121 -8.36 -0.13 5.26
N ASN A 122 -9.31 0.67 4.78
CA ASN A 122 -10.57 0.89 5.49
C ASN A 122 -11.57 -0.18 5.06
N VAL A 123 -11.96 -1.04 5.99
CA VAL A 123 -12.90 -2.14 5.74
C VAL A 123 -14.34 -1.66 5.85
N PHE A 124 -14.61 -0.81 6.85
CA PHE A 124 -15.94 -0.33 7.14
C PHE A 124 -15.90 1.05 7.79
N THR A 125 -16.75 1.95 7.33
CA THR A 125 -16.91 3.29 7.91
C THR A 125 -18.36 3.43 8.39
N PRO A 126 -18.63 3.25 9.71
CA PRO A 126 -19.97 3.51 10.27
C PRO A 126 -20.33 4.99 10.18
N LEU A 127 -21.63 5.29 10.07
CA LEU A 127 -22.16 6.67 9.86
C LEU A 127 -21.73 7.68 10.95
N ASP A 128 -21.40 7.21 12.18
CA ASP A 128 -21.09 8.09 13.33
C ASP A 128 -19.78 7.71 14.06
N ARG A 129 -18.92 6.89 13.49
CA ARG A 129 -17.69 6.41 14.16
C ARG A 129 -16.48 6.45 13.23
N SER A 130 -15.29 6.42 13.85
CA SER A 130 -14.03 6.27 13.11
C SER A 130 -14.03 4.99 12.27
N SER A 131 -13.49 5.09 11.04
CA SER A 131 -13.39 3.95 10.13
C SER A 131 -12.62 2.79 10.77
N VAL A 132 -13.19 1.60 10.68
CA VAL A 132 -12.51 0.35 11.06
C VAL A 132 -11.63 -0.08 9.91
N GLY A 133 -10.33 -0.18 10.17
CA GLY A 133 -9.36 -0.56 9.16
C GLY A 133 -8.09 -1.12 9.80
N PHE A 134 -7.19 -1.63 9.00
CA PHE A 134 -5.89 -2.11 9.42
C PHE A 134 -4.78 -1.48 8.58
N ASN A 135 -3.60 -1.32 9.18
CA ASN A 135 -2.44 -0.74 8.54
C ASN A 135 -1.51 -1.85 8.04
N ILE A 136 -1.09 -1.76 6.79
CA ILE A 136 -0.09 -2.63 6.20
C ILE A 136 1.23 -1.85 6.15
N PRO A 137 2.28 -2.27 6.86
CA PRO A 137 3.59 -1.63 6.76
C PRO A 137 4.24 -1.98 5.42
N LEU A 138 4.65 -0.95 4.69
CA LEU A 138 5.41 -1.06 3.45
C LEU A 138 6.85 -0.64 3.71
N SER A 139 7.81 -1.40 3.20
CA SER A 139 9.23 -1.09 3.31
C SER A 139 9.96 -1.49 2.04
N VAL A 140 10.80 -0.59 1.55
CA VAL A 140 11.69 -0.81 0.40
C VAL A 140 13.09 -0.40 0.79
N SER A 141 14.06 -1.30 0.64
CA SER A 141 15.46 -1.03 0.86
C SER A 141 16.24 -1.27 -0.42
N LEU A 142 17.00 -0.28 -0.87
CA LEU A 142 17.83 -0.35 -2.06
C LEU A 142 19.25 0.07 -1.70
N THR A 143 20.23 -0.68 -2.20
CA THR A 143 21.64 -0.37 -2.05
C THR A 143 22.16 0.25 -3.34
N GLY A 144 22.86 1.39 -3.20
CA GLY A 144 23.58 2.06 -4.26
C GLY A 144 25.07 2.15 -3.94
N MET A 145 25.84 2.67 -4.87
CA MET A 145 27.27 2.88 -4.76
C MET A 145 27.61 4.30 -5.22
N SER A 146 28.41 5.03 -4.42
CA SER A 146 28.80 6.40 -4.76
C SER A 146 29.69 6.44 -6.01
N GLU A 147 29.33 7.31 -6.95
CA GLU A 147 30.11 7.60 -8.17
C GLU A 147 31.05 8.81 -7.98
N ARG A 148 31.03 9.46 -6.80
CA ARG A 148 31.75 10.70 -6.53
C ARG A 148 33.02 10.47 -5.71
N TYR A 149 34.15 11.00 -6.22
CA TYR A 149 35.41 11.04 -5.48
C TYR A 149 35.55 12.33 -4.69
N TRP A 150 35.89 12.22 -3.41
CA TRP A 150 36.18 13.34 -2.53
C TRP A 150 37.66 13.31 -2.16
N LYS A 151 38.29 14.50 -2.22
CA LYS A 151 39.68 14.75 -1.77
C LYS A 151 39.66 15.32 -0.37
#